data_db507a970e87d4edaeec0682190240d7
#
_entry.id   db507a970e87d4edaeec0682190240d7
#
_cell.length_a   1.000
_cell.length_b   1.000
_cell.length_c   1.000
_cell.angle_alpha   90.00
_cell.angle_beta   90.00
_cell.angle_gamma   90.00
#
_symmetry.space_group_name_H-M   'P 1'
#
loop_
_entity.id
_entity.type
_entity.pdbx_description
1 polymer ?
#
loop_
_entity_poly.entity_id
_entity_poly.type
_entity_poly.pdbx_seq_one_letter_code
_entity_poly.pdbx_strand_id
1 'polypeptide(L)'
;MADKIVFVNIPDILYCEAQGAYTNVFLKDDRKMLASKSLGDFESQLTGHKFFRIHHHYLINLNKVKEFQRHDGGYVILENNKQLEVSQRKRKDFLDAIQDMVV
;
A
#
# COMPACT_ATOMS: atom_id res chain seq x y z
N MET A 1 -3.05 8.68 -23.92
CA MET A 1 -2.58 9.86 -23.18
C MET A 1 -3.73 10.49 -22.41
N ALA A 2 -3.47 10.84 -21.17
CA ALA A 2 -4.54 11.39 -20.34
C ALA A 2 -4.73 12.87 -20.62
N ASP A 3 -5.96 13.28 -20.85
CA ASP A 3 -6.32 14.68 -21.06
C ASP A 3 -6.76 15.37 -19.79
N LYS A 4 -6.62 14.69 -18.66
CA LYS A 4 -7.11 15.19 -17.40
C LYS A 4 -6.17 14.88 -16.27
N ILE A 5 -6.24 15.67 -15.24
CA ILE A 5 -5.53 15.43 -13.98
C ILE A 5 -6.58 15.01 -12.96
N VAL A 6 -6.37 13.85 -12.36
CA VAL A 6 -7.30 13.31 -11.35
C VAL A 6 -6.70 13.55 -9.98
N PHE A 7 -7.49 14.15 -9.10
CA PHE A 7 -7.08 14.39 -7.73
C PHE A 7 -7.59 13.26 -6.85
N VAL A 8 -6.72 12.75 -6.00
CA VAL A 8 -7.04 11.67 -5.08
C VAL A 8 -6.65 12.10 -3.68
N ASN A 9 -7.57 11.92 -2.74
CA ASN A 9 -7.26 12.17 -1.33
C ASN A 9 -6.40 11.03 -0.82
N ILE A 10 -5.20 11.37 -0.33
CA ILE A 10 -4.27 10.35 0.15
C ILE A 10 -4.89 9.44 1.20
N PRO A 11 -5.68 9.95 2.17
CA PRO A 11 -6.31 9.05 3.15
C PRO A 11 -7.28 8.04 2.54
N ASP A 12 -7.73 8.25 1.31
CA ASP A 12 -8.64 7.32 0.64
C ASP A 12 -7.91 6.16 -0.02
N ILE A 13 -6.59 6.23 -0.13
CA ILE A 13 -5.81 5.17 -0.78
C ILE A 13 -5.63 4.03 0.21
N LEU A 14 -6.01 2.82 -0.22
CA LEU A 14 -5.80 1.61 0.56
C LEU A 14 -4.41 1.05 0.32
N TYR A 15 -4.07 0.86 -0.95
CA TYR A 15 -2.75 0.38 -1.33
C TYR A 15 -2.52 0.61 -2.81
N CYS A 16 -1.27 0.46 -3.21
CA CYS A 16 -0.83 0.57 -4.59
C CYS A 16 -0.13 -0.72 -4.99
N GLU A 17 -0.36 -1.16 -6.21
CA GLU A 17 0.22 -2.39 -6.74
C GLU A 17 0.97 -2.11 -8.04
N ALA A 18 2.20 -2.59 -8.12
CA ALA A 18 3.01 -2.41 -9.33
C ALA A 18 2.44 -3.20 -10.49
N GLN A 19 2.41 -2.58 -11.65
CA GLN A 19 2.04 -3.23 -12.90
C GLN A 19 2.98 -2.73 -13.97
N GLY A 20 4.18 -3.34 -14.06
CA GLY A 20 5.23 -2.86 -14.92
C GLY A 20 5.64 -1.45 -14.55
N ALA A 21 5.67 -0.54 -15.53
CA ALA A 21 5.98 0.85 -15.29
C ALA A 21 4.81 1.66 -14.76
N TYR A 22 3.65 1.02 -14.61
CA TYR A 22 2.43 1.64 -14.13
C TYR A 22 2.13 1.17 -12.72
N THR A 23 1.16 1.83 -12.08
CA THR A 23 0.73 1.45 -10.75
C THR A 23 -0.79 1.46 -10.68
N ASN A 24 -1.36 0.38 -10.16
CA ASN A 24 -2.78 0.33 -9.82
C ASN A 24 -2.95 0.93 -8.44
N VAL A 25 -3.78 1.96 -8.32
CA VAL A 25 -4.07 2.61 -7.05
C VAL A 25 -5.47 2.17 -6.62
N PHE A 26 -5.55 1.50 -5.47
CA PHE A 26 -6.81 0.99 -4.95
C PHE A 26 -7.30 1.92 -3.86
N LEU A 27 -8.51 2.41 -4.03
CA LEU A 27 -9.12 3.41 -3.17
C LEU A 27 -10.28 2.80 -2.39
N LYS A 28 -10.72 3.49 -1.36
CA LYS A 28 -11.92 3.07 -0.65
C LYS A 28 -13.12 3.05 -1.61
N ASP A 29 -14.18 2.36 -1.20
CA ASP A 29 -15.41 2.23 -2.00
C ASP A 29 -15.16 1.48 -3.32
N ASP A 30 -14.21 0.55 -3.31
CA ASP A 30 -13.91 -0.34 -4.44
C ASP A 30 -13.49 0.40 -5.72
N ARG A 31 -13.00 1.63 -5.58
CA ARG A 31 -12.49 2.37 -6.73
C ARG A 31 -11.05 1.97 -7.01
N LYS A 32 -10.70 1.94 -8.28
CA LYS A 32 -9.35 1.63 -8.72
C LYS A 32 -8.99 2.53 -9.88
N MET A 33 -7.74 2.96 -9.93
CA MET A 33 -7.24 3.74 -11.06
C MET A 33 -5.83 3.31 -11.41
N LEU A 34 -5.52 3.41 -12.69
CA LEU A 34 -4.17 3.10 -13.18
C LEU A 34 -3.43 4.41 -13.37
N ALA A 35 -2.27 4.52 -12.73
CA ALA A 35 -1.43 5.71 -12.83
C ALA A 35 -0.20 5.40 -13.66
N SER A 36 0.21 6.35 -14.49
CA SER A 36 1.39 6.19 -15.35
C SER A 36 2.66 6.61 -14.65
N LYS A 37 2.87 6.04 -13.46
CA LYS A 37 4.12 6.22 -12.72
C LYS A 37 4.40 4.93 -11.96
N SER A 38 5.67 4.72 -11.66
CA SER A 38 6.10 3.47 -11.01
C SER A 38 5.72 3.46 -9.54
N LEU A 39 5.73 2.25 -8.96
CA LEU A 39 5.47 2.11 -7.53
C LEU A 39 6.54 2.83 -6.71
N GLY A 40 7.79 2.83 -7.18
CA GLY A 40 8.86 3.57 -6.51
C GLY A 40 8.59 5.07 -6.47
N ASP A 41 8.03 5.62 -7.55
CA ASP A 41 7.66 7.03 -7.58
C ASP A 41 6.58 7.34 -6.55
N PHE A 42 5.59 6.46 -6.42
CA PHE A 42 4.57 6.62 -5.40
C PHE A 42 5.16 6.54 -4.00
N GLU A 43 6.07 5.60 -3.80
CA GLU A 43 6.73 5.46 -2.50
C GLU A 43 7.41 6.77 -2.10
N SER A 44 8.12 7.39 -3.03
CA SER A 44 8.80 8.65 -2.79
C SER A 44 7.81 9.79 -2.50
N GLN A 45 6.75 9.87 -3.28
CA GLN A 45 5.76 10.93 -3.14
C GLN A 45 4.96 10.82 -1.85
N LEU A 46 4.77 9.60 -1.36
CA LEU A 46 3.94 9.37 -0.16
C LEU A 46 4.77 9.29 1.11
N THR A 47 6.05 9.66 1.04
CA THR A 47 6.90 9.75 2.22
C THR A 47 6.27 10.73 3.20
N GLY A 48 6.16 10.31 4.46
CA GLY A 48 5.55 11.15 5.50
C GLY A 48 4.06 10.92 5.68
N HIS A 49 3.44 10.09 4.85
CA HIS A 49 2.00 9.83 4.91
C HIS A 49 1.67 8.44 5.45
N LYS A 50 2.61 7.82 6.14
CA LYS A 50 2.43 6.50 6.76
C LYS A 50 2.13 5.41 5.75
N PHE A 51 2.77 5.47 4.60
CA PHE A 51 2.75 4.38 3.64
C PHE A 51 4.02 3.55 3.83
N PHE A 52 3.91 2.26 3.54
CA PHE A 52 5.04 1.35 3.70
C PHE A 52 5.10 0.35 2.56
N ARG A 53 6.29 0.14 2.01
CA ARG A 53 6.53 -0.83 0.95
C ARG A 53 6.69 -2.21 1.58
N ILE A 54 5.63 -3.00 1.61
CA ILE A 54 5.65 -4.32 2.28
C ILE A 54 6.19 -5.41 1.36
N HIS A 55 6.24 -5.14 0.09
CA HIS A 55 6.59 -6.12 -0.91
C HIS A 55 7.08 -5.38 -2.14
N HIS A 56 7.86 -6.07 -2.96
CA HIS A 56 8.29 -5.57 -4.24
C HIS A 56 7.12 -5.03 -5.09
N HIS A 57 5.94 -5.62 -4.94
CA HIS A 57 4.77 -5.23 -5.71
C HIS A 57 3.74 -4.38 -4.95
N TYR A 58 3.90 -4.18 -3.64
CA TYR A 58 2.84 -3.54 -2.85
C TYR A 58 3.36 -2.42 -1.96
N LEU A 59 2.67 -1.30 -2.04
CA LEU A 59 2.86 -0.16 -1.14
C LEU A 59 1.52 0.07 -0.45
N ILE A 60 1.46 -0.02 0.88
CA ILE A 60 0.20 0.04 1.59
C ILE A 60 0.10 1.27 2.47
N ASN A 61 -1.14 1.71 2.71
CA ASN A 61 -1.44 2.74 3.68
C ASN A 61 -1.56 2.08 5.05
N LEU A 62 -0.62 2.38 5.96
CA LEU A 62 -0.60 1.75 7.28
C LEU A 62 -1.86 2.05 8.08
N ASN A 63 -2.48 3.20 7.85
CA ASN A 63 -3.72 3.56 8.54
C ASN A 63 -4.92 2.73 8.09
N LYS A 64 -4.77 1.94 7.04
CA LYS A 64 -5.84 1.11 6.50
C LYS A 64 -5.62 -0.36 6.77
N VAL A 65 -4.61 -0.70 7.56
CA VAL A 65 -4.35 -2.08 7.94
C VAL A 65 -5.27 -2.45 9.09
N LYS A 66 -5.94 -3.57 8.93
CA LYS A 66 -6.87 -4.11 9.92
C LYS A 66 -6.16 -5.08 10.86
N GLU A 67 -5.32 -5.96 10.31
CA GLU A 67 -4.53 -6.88 11.11
C GLU A 67 -3.35 -7.42 10.33
N PHE A 68 -2.39 -7.97 11.04
CA PHE A 68 -1.24 -8.67 10.47
C PHE A 68 -1.24 -10.09 10.99
N GLN A 69 -1.26 -11.05 10.07
CA GLN A 69 -1.22 -12.48 10.40
C GLN A 69 0.22 -12.98 10.27
N ARG A 70 0.73 -13.63 11.30
CA ARG A 70 2.14 -14.03 11.34
C ARG A 70 2.42 -15.36 10.67
N HIS A 71 1.41 -16.21 10.54
CA HIS A 71 1.62 -17.54 9.94
C HIS A 71 1.67 -17.43 8.42
N ASP A 72 2.10 -18.50 7.77
CA ASP A 72 2.19 -18.60 6.31
C ASP A 72 3.03 -17.47 5.70
N GLY A 73 4.15 -17.13 6.36
CA GLY A 73 5.06 -16.14 5.84
C GLY A 73 4.72 -14.70 6.20
N GLY A 74 3.52 -14.46 6.73
CA GLY A 74 3.11 -13.12 7.15
C GLY A 74 2.39 -12.34 6.07
N TYR A 75 1.20 -11.87 6.39
CA TYR A 75 0.45 -11.03 5.46
C TYR A 75 -0.44 -10.06 6.23
N VAL A 76 -0.74 -8.92 5.59
CA VAL A 76 -1.64 -7.93 6.16
C VAL A 76 -3.03 -8.12 5.59
N ILE A 77 -4.03 -7.74 6.39
CA ILE A 77 -5.41 -7.68 5.94
C ILE A 77 -5.82 -6.21 6.05
N LEU A 78 -6.25 -5.65 4.93
CA LEU A 78 -6.67 -4.25 4.88
C LEU A 78 -8.15 -4.12 5.24
N GLU A 79 -8.61 -2.88 5.39
CA GLU A 79 -10.00 -2.61 5.79
C GLU A 79 -11.02 -3.24 4.85
N ASN A 80 -10.68 -3.39 3.57
CA ASN A 80 -11.57 -4.02 2.58
C ASN A 80 -11.41 -5.53 2.53
N ASN A 81 -10.72 -6.12 3.51
CA ASN A 81 -10.45 -7.54 3.63
C ASN A 81 -9.47 -8.09 2.59
N LYS A 82 -8.80 -7.20 1.86
CA LYS A 82 -7.76 -7.63 0.93
C LYS A 82 -6.55 -8.12 1.71
N GLN A 83 -6.03 -9.29 1.34
CA GLN A 83 -4.86 -9.88 1.96
C GLN A 83 -3.65 -9.65 1.06
N LEU A 84 -2.58 -9.11 1.63
CA LEU A 84 -1.35 -8.84 0.90
C LEU A 84 -0.16 -9.39 1.66
N GLU A 85 0.70 -10.10 0.94
CA GLU A 85 1.89 -10.69 1.51
C GLU A 85 2.93 -9.64 1.88
N VAL A 86 3.54 -9.79 3.06
CA VAL A 86 4.69 -8.97 3.45
C VAL A 86 5.92 -9.80 3.13
N SER A 87 6.81 -9.28 2.29
CA SER A 87 8.00 -10.04 1.92
C SER A 87 8.87 -10.26 3.16
N GLN A 88 9.59 -11.38 3.16
CA GLN A 88 10.40 -11.77 4.30
C GLN A 88 11.43 -10.69 4.64
N ARG A 89 12.01 -10.07 3.63
CA ARG A 89 12.99 -8.99 3.82
C ARG A 89 12.41 -7.78 4.50
N LYS A 90 11.12 -7.52 4.30
CA LYS A 90 10.46 -6.32 4.80
C LYS A 90 9.77 -6.51 6.14
N ARG A 91 9.69 -7.76 6.62
CA ARG A 91 8.89 -8.05 7.80
C ARG A 91 9.35 -7.31 9.03
N LYS A 92 10.65 -7.31 9.30
CA LYS A 92 11.19 -6.66 10.48
C LYS A 92 10.91 -5.16 10.45
N ASP A 93 11.20 -4.52 9.32
CA ASP A 93 10.97 -3.09 9.18
C ASP A 93 9.49 -2.74 9.25
N PHE A 94 8.64 -3.62 8.71
CA PHE A 94 7.20 -3.43 8.79
C PHE A 94 6.73 -3.47 10.24
N LEU A 95 7.17 -4.46 11.01
CA LEU A 95 6.79 -4.57 12.41
C LEU A 95 7.27 -3.37 13.22
N ASP A 96 8.47 -2.89 12.93
CA ASP A 96 8.98 -1.68 13.58
C ASP A 96 8.12 -0.47 13.22
N ALA A 97 7.69 -0.38 11.97
CA ALA A 97 6.91 0.77 11.51
C ALA A 97 5.52 0.84 12.14
N ILE A 98 4.95 -0.30 12.50
CA ILE A 98 3.60 -0.33 13.08
C ILE A 98 3.59 -0.41 14.59
N GLN A 99 4.76 -0.39 15.23
CA GLN A 99 4.87 -0.62 16.66
C GLN A 99 3.98 0.32 17.49
N ASP A 100 3.85 1.56 17.07
CA ASP A 100 3.03 2.56 17.78
C ASP A 100 1.53 2.37 17.53
N MET A 101 1.16 1.52 16.60
CA MET A 101 -0.22 1.35 16.15
C MET A 101 -0.85 0.07 16.69
N VAL A 102 -0.05 -0.78 17.32
CA VAL A 102 -0.50 -2.11 17.77
C VAL A 102 -1.05 -2.01 19.18
N VAL A 103 -2.14 -2.71 19.38
CA VAL A 103 -2.80 -2.79 20.68
C VAL A 103 -2.42 -4.08 21.39
#